data_23192dd7e39b16c89b167169a53e10e4
#
_entry.id   23192dd7e39b16c89b167169a53e10e4
#
_cell.length_a   1.000
_cell.length_b   1.000
_cell.length_c   1.000
_cell.angle_alpha   90.00
_cell.angle_beta   90.00
_cell.angle_gamma   90.00
#
_symmetry.space_group_name_H-M   'P 1'
#
loop_
_entity.id
_entity.type
_entity.pdbx_description
1 polymer ?
#
loop_
_entity_poly.entity_id
_entity_poly.type
_entity_poly.pdbx_seq_one_letter_code
_entity_poly.pdbx_strand_id
1 'polypeptide(L)'
;MSQIGFDNDMYSHIQSERIIERINQFGGKLYLEFGGKLFDDFHASRVLPGFKPDSKITMLKKLRDQTEIVIAIKSGDIEKNKVRGDIGITYDMDLLRLIDAFTLNGLFVGSVVLTQFANQPAALAYEAKLKSLGLRVYRHYKIPGYPSNVPLIVSDEGYGINEYIETSRPLVVVTAPGPGSGKLATCLSQLYHEQKRGVKAGYAKFETFPIWNLSIDHPVNLAYEAATADLNDVNLIDPFHLEAYGIETVNYNRDVEAFPVLKAIFERIYGESPYKSPTDMGVNMAGNCIVDDDVCRKAANLEIIRRYYQAMCDQRKGDAGRKPVEKIESLMKKSGIAIGNRPVIAAANIRSSETGGPAAAIEMEDGTIITGKTSPLLGASSAMILNALKYLAGIDDSINLISPEVIEPVMELKVKYLGNHNPLLHIDEILIALSIAAVTNPDAEKAYVQLPKLEGLEVHSSVILSQVDVKTFKKLGVNLTCEPKYQSKKLYHN
;
A
#
# COMPACT_ATOMS: atom_id res chain seq x y z
N MET A 1 -1.01 -24.81 6.51
CA MET A 1 -0.81 -24.10 5.21
C MET A 1 -1.93 -23.07 5.10
N SER A 2 -1.60 -21.80 4.95
CA SER A 2 -2.62 -20.77 4.71
C SER A 2 -3.45 -21.15 3.49
N GLN A 3 -4.77 -21.07 3.60
CA GLN A 3 -5.67 -21.34 2.49
C GLN A 3 -5.41 -20.31 1.38
N ILE A 4 -5.26 -20.78 0.14
CA ILE A 4 -5.02 -19.93 -1.02
C ILE A 4 -6.37 -19.59 -1.65
N GLY A 5 -6.72 -18.31 -1.72
CA GLY A 5 -7.93 -17.79 -2.36
C GLY A 5 -7.67 -17.16 -3.73
N PHE A 6 -6.40 -16.89 -4.06
CA PHE A 6 -6.00 -16.16 -5.28
C PHE A 6 -4.80 -16.80 -5.96
N ASP A 7 -4.89 -17.02 -7.26
CA ASP A 7 -3.78 -17.53 -8.08
C ASP A 7 -2.93 -16.38 -8.62
N ASN A 8 -1.80 -16.16 -7.97
CA ASN A 8 -0.87 -15.09 -8.32
C ASN A 8 -0.14 -15.31 -9.65
N ASP A 9 0.13 -16.56 -10.02
CA ASP A 9 0.86 -16.85 -11.25
C ASP A 9 -0.05 -16.70 -12.46
N MET A 10 -1.30 -17.14 -12.36
CA MET A 10 -2.36 -16.85 -13.33
C MET A 10 -2.56 -15.34 -13.49
N TYR A 11 -2.67 -14.58 -12.38
CA TYR A 11 -2.79 -13.12 -12.41
C TYR A 11 -1.64 -12.46 -13.16
N SER A 12 -0.42 -12.83 -12.82
CA SER A 12 0.77 -12.29 -13.49
C SER A 12 0.80 -12.58 -15.00
N HIS A 13 0.24 -13.72 -15.42
CA HIS A 13 0.17 -14.11 -16.82
C HIS A 13 -0.91 -13.31 -17.58
N ILE A 14 -2.19 -13.44 -17.17
CA ILE A 14 -3.29 -12.82 -17.92
C ILE A 14 -3.27 -11.29 -17.87
N GLN A 15 -2.76 -10.69 -16.77
CA GLN A 15 -2.58 -9.24 -16.68
C GLN A 15 -1.51 -8.75 -17.67
N SER A 16 -0.41 -9.51 -17.82
CA SER A 16 0.65 -9.21 -18.81
C SER A 16 0.12 -9.32 -20.26
N GLU A 17 -0.62 -10.38 -20.55
CA GLU A 17 -1.24 -10.56 -21.87
C GLU A 17 -2.20 -9.40 -22.19
N ARG A 18 -3.02 -8.99 -21.23
CA ARG A 18 -3.93 -7.86 -21.42
C ARG A 18 -3.21 -6.55 -21.69
N ILE A 19 -2.05 -6.32 -21.08
CA ILE A 19 -1.21 -5.14 -21.38
C ILE A 19 -0.67 -5.23 -22.81
N ILE A 20 -0.19 -6.39 -23.26
CA ILE A 20 0.30 -6.61 -24.63
C ILE A 20 -0.81 -6.40 -25.65
N GLU A 21 -2.02 -6.90 -25.40
CA GLU A 21 -3.19 -6.65 -26.23
C GLU A 21 -3.46 -5.14 -26.39
N ARG A 22 -3.37 -4.37 -25.28
CA ARG A 22 -3.54 -2.91 -25.30
C ARG A 22 -2.45 -2.22 -26.12
N ILE A 23 -1.19 -2.65 -26.03
CA ILE A 23 -0.10 -2.12 -26.86
C ILE A 23 -0.45 -2.32 -28.34
N ASN A 24 -0.86 -3.52 -28.73
CA ASN A 24 -1.21 -3.86 -30.10
C ASN A 24 -2.45 -3.08 -30.60
N GLN A 25 -3.48 -2.93 -29.77
CA GLN A 25 -4.70 -2.17 -30.06
C GLN A 25 -4.37 -0.71 -30.47
N PHE A 26 -3.38 -0.11 -29.84
CA PHE A 26 -3.00 1.29 -30.08
C PHE A 26 -1.80 1.45 -31.03
N GLY A 27 -1.50 0.45 -31.86
CA GLY A 27 -0.50 0.56 -32.92
C GLY A 27 0.94 0.44 -32.44
N GLY A 28 1.16 -0.18 -31.28
CA GLY A 28 2.49 -0.57 -30.78
C GLY A 28 3.06 0.32 -29.67
N LYS A 29 2.30 1.31 -29.15
CA LYS A 29 2.76 2.14 -28.01
C LYS A 29 1.64 2.37 -27.00
N LEU A 30 1.96 2.20 -25.72
CA LEU A 30 1.02 2.35 -24.60
C LEU A 30 1.64 3.15 -23.45
N TYR A 31 0.96 4.22 -23.04
CA TYR A 31 1.22 4.91 -21.78
C TYR A 31 0.36 4.28 -20.69
N LEU A 32 1.00 3.52 -19.79
CA LEU A 32 0.34 2.81 -18.71
C LEU A 32 0.49 3.61 -17.41
N GLU A 33 -0.59 4.27 -16.98
CA GLU A 33 -0.63 4.89 -15.67
C GLU A 33 -0.67 3.82 -14.59
N PHE A 34 0.34 3.82 -13.73
CA PHE A 34 0.40 2.85 -12.65
C PHE A 34 -0.14 3.47 -11.35
N GLY A 35 -1.34 3.05 -10.98
CA GLY A 35 -1.96 3.40 -9.70
C GLY A 35 -1.50 2.50 -8.57
N GLY A 36 -1.56 3.00 -7.34
CA GLY A 36 -1.24 2.23 -6.14
C GLY A 36 0.26 1.92 -5.97
N LYS A 37 0.55 0.94 -5.11
CA LYS A 37 1.92 0.53 -4.77
C LYS A 37 2.43 -0.50 -5.77
N LEU A 38 3.57 -0.21 -6.39
CA LEU A 38 4.30 -1.15 -7.25
C LEU A 38 5.08 -2.19 -6.45
N PHE A 39 5.60 -1.76 -5.32
CA PHE A 39 6.28 -2.57 -4.33
C PHE A 39 5.44 -2.63 -3.06
N ASP A 40 5.50 -3.71 -2.34
CA ASP A 40 4.89 -3.86 -1.01
C ASP A 40 3.36 -3.63 -1.00
N ASP A 41 2.62 -4.23 -1.96
CA ASP A 41 1.16 -4.16 -1.98
C ASP A 41 0.54 -5.10 -0.93
N PHE A 42 0.77 -4.74 0.33
CA PHE A 42 0.25 -5.52 1.46
C PHE A 42 -1.27 -5.48 1.59
N HIS A 43 -1.96 -4.48 1.01
CA HIS A 43 -3.42 -4.50 1.02
C HIS A 43 -3.94 -5.65 0.16
N ALA A 44 -3.45 -5.76 -1.07
CA ALA A 44 -3.85 -6.84 -1.97
C ALA A 44 -3.54 -8.22 -1.37
N SER A 45 -2.36 -8.42 -0.79
CA SER A 45 -2.00 -9.71 -0.18
C SER A 45 -2.86 -10.09 1.02
N ARG A 46 -3.41 -9.09 1.75
CA ARG A 46 -4.30 -9.36 2.89
C ARG A 46 -5.75 -9.66 2.51
N VAL A 47 -6.25 -9.13 1.41
CA VAL A 47 -7.64 -9.36 0.96
C VAL A 47 -7.75 -10.48 -0.07
N LEU A 48 -6.64 -10.82 -0.71
CA LEU A 48 -6.53 -11.88 -1.71
C LEU A 48 -5.41 -12.86 -1.27
N PRO A 49 -5.68 -13.80 -0.35
CA PRO A 49 -4.69 -14.77 0.12
C PRO A 49 -4.09 -15.56 -1.04
N GLY A 50 -2.78 -15.48 -1.21
CA GLY A 50 -2.04 -16.00 -2.38
C GLY A 50 -1.46 -14.90 -3.27
N PHE A 51 -2.00 -13.67 -3.23
CA PHE A 51 -1.41 -12.52 -3.92
C PHE A 51 -0.08 -12.13 -3.25
N LYS A 52 0.99 -12.06 -4.04
CA LYS A 52 2.32 -11.68 -3.55
C LYS A 52 2.47 -10.16 -3.56
N PRO A 53 3.01 -9.53 -2.49
CA PRO A 53 3.17 -8.08 -2.43
C PRO A 53 3.98 -7.48 -3.57
N ASP A 54 4.88 -8.27 -4.19
CA ASP A 54 5.74 -7.89 -5.31
C ASP A 54 5.19 -8.32 -6.69
N SER A 55 3.94 -8.80 -6.78
CA SER A 55 3.33 -9.31 -8.01
C SER A 55 3.43 -8.33 -9.18
N LYS A 56 3.19 -7.06 -8.91
CA LYS A 56 3.19 -6.01 -9.95
C LYS A 56 4.58 -5.78 -10.54
N ILE A 57 5.61 -5.77 -9.70
CA ILE A 57 6.98 -5.61 -10.18
C ILE A 57 7.47 -6.88 -10.89
N THR A 58 7.09 -8.06 -10.38
CA THR A 58 7.40 -9.36 -11.00
C THR A 58 6.77 -9.47 -12.39
N MET A 59 5.55 -8.98 -12.57
CA MET A 59 4.89 -8.89 -13.87
C MET A 59 5.65 -7.94 -14.82
N LEU A 60 6.02 -6.74 -14.38
CA LEU A 60 6.79 -5.81 -15.20
C LEU A 60 8.17 -6.36 -15.59
N LYS A 61 8.79 -7.18 -14.73
CA LYS A 61 10.05 -7.88 -15.07
C LYS A 61 9.91 -8.84 -16.26
N LYS A 62 8.74 -9.47 -16.43
CA LYS A 62 8.45 -10.31 -17.61
C LYS A 62 8.40 -9.49 -18.91
N LEU A 63 8.01 -8.21 -18.81
CA LEU A 63 7.90 -7.27 -19.92
C LEU A 63 9.09 -6.30 -19.98
N ARG A 64 10.19 -6.54 -19.27
CA ARG A 64 11.29 -5.59 -19.05
C ARG A 64 11.88 -5.02 -20.34
N ASP A 65 12.04 -5.84 -21.37
CA ASP A 65 12.67 -5.43 -22.63
C ASP A 65 11.78 -4.46 -23.44
N GLN A 66 10.48 -4.47 -23.17
CA GLN A 66 9.47 -3.58 -23.78
C GLN A 66 9.08 -2.41 -22.87
N THR A 67 9.54 -2.39 -21.62
CA THR A 67 9.08 -1.44 -20.58
C THR A 67 10.09 -0.34 -20.33
N GLU A 68 9.63 0.90 -20.36
CA GLU A 68 10.34 2.10 -19.91
C GLU A 68 9.56 2.76 -18.76
N ILE A 69 10.24 3.11 -17.69
CA ILE A 69 9.63 3.75 -16.51
C ILE A 69 9.82 5.26 -16.60
N VAL A 70 8.75 6.00 -16.43
CA VAL A 70 8.71 7.45 -16.26
C VAL A 70 8.17 7.74 -14.87
N ILE A 71 8.90 8.50 -14.05
CA ILE A 71 8.49 8.82 -12.70
C ILE A 71 8.05 10.27 -12.61
N ALA A 72 6.76 10.50 -12.31
CA ALA A 72 6.19 11.82 -12.15
C ALA A 72 6.26 12.26 -10.67
N ILE A 73 6.72 13.49 -10.42
CA ILE A 73 6.73 14.10 -9.09
C ILE A 73 6.24 15.54 -9.17
N LYS A 74 5.37 15.92 -8.23
CA LYS A 74 4.83 17.27 -8.19
C LYS A 74 5.84 18.24 -7.58
N SER A 75 6.19 19.31 -8.30
CA SER A 75 7.16 20.32 -7.86
C SER A 75 6.77 20.98 -6.52
N GLY A 76 5.47 21.18 -6.27
CA GLY A 76 4.99 21.69 -5.00
C GLY A 76 5.13 20.72 -3.81
N ASP A 77 5.20 19.41 -4.06
CA ASP A 77 5.43 18.41 -3.01
C ASP A 77 6.92 18.37 -2.61
N ILE A 78 7.84 18.64 -3.57
CA ILE A 78 9.28 18.83 -3.31
C ILE A 78 9.46 20.09 -2.46
N GLU A 79 8.86 21.21 -2.86
CA GLU A 79 8.95 22.51 -2.16
C GLU A 79 8.49 22.43 -0.70
N LYS A 80 7.46 21.60 -0.43
CA LYS A 80 6.90 21.41 0.91
C LYS A 80 7.57 20.29 1.72
N ASN A 81 8.61 19.65 1.19
CA ASN A 81 9.21 18.46 1.80
C ASN A 81 8.15 17.42 2.22
N LYS A 82 7.17 17.18 1.34
CA LYS A 82 6.06 16.27 1.65
C LYS A 82 6.56 14.88 1.96
N VAL A 83 6.17 14.38 3.14
CA VAL A 83 6.61 13.07 3.64
C VAL A 83 5.58 12.00 3.24
N ARG A 84 6.10 10.85 2.86
CA ARG A 84 5.33 9.64 2.65
C ARG A 84 5.10 8.95 3.99
N GLY A 85 3.85 8.99 4.49
CA GLY A 85 3.51 8.59 5.85
C GLY A 85 3.76 7.11 6.18
N ASP A 86 3.71 6.21 5.17
CA ASP A 86 3.90 4.77 5.38
C ASP A 86 5.37 4.33 5.55
N ILE A 87 6.33 5.15 5.11
CA ILE A 87 7.77 4.87 5.20
C ILE A 87 8.59 6.01 5.82
N GLY A 88 7.97 7.18 6.06
CA GLY A 88 8.58 8.29 6.79
C GLY A 88 9.70 9.03 6.06
N ILE A 89 9.77 8.94 4.72
CA ILE A 89 10.73 9.69 3.88
C ILE A 89 10.02 10.69 2.99
N THR A 90 10.73 11.73 2.55
CA THR A 90 10.17 12.73 1.63
C THR A 90 9.95 12.16 0.23
N TYR A 91 9.04 12.77 -0.56
CA TYR A 91 8.72 12.29 -1.91
C TYR A 91 9.91 12.34 -2.87
N ASP A 92 10.77 13.32 -2.74
CA ASP A 92 12.03 13.41 -3.50
C ASP A 92 13.00 12.28 -3.16
N MET A 93 13.12 11.92 -1.87
CA MET A 93 13.92 10.77 -1.44
C MET A 93 13.27 9.45 -1.88
N ASP A 94 11.94 9.34 -1.82
CA ASP A 94 11.24 8.16 -2.30
C ASP A 94 11.38 7.97 -3.82
N LEU A 95 11.45 9.06 -4.59
CA LEU A 95 11.74 8.99 -6.02
C LEU A 95 13.09 8.33 -6.29
N LEU A 96 14.15 8.72 -5.56
CA LEU A 96 15.47 8.09 -5.70
C LEU A 96 15.43 6.60 -5.30
N ARG A 97 14.73 6.26 -4.20
CA ARG A 97 14.52 4.88 -3.78
C ARG A 97 13.79 4.06 -4.85
N LEU A 98 12.79 4.65 -5.52
CA LEU A 98 12.06 3.99 -6.62
C LEU A 98 12.97 3.74 -7.81
N ILE A 99 13.82 4.70 -8.19
CA ILE A 99 14.81 4.52 -9.27
C ILE A 99 15.72 3.34 -8.96
N ASP A 100 16.30 3.31 -7.75
CA ASP A 100 17.16 2.21 -7.32
C ASP A 100 16.41 0.87 -7.36
N ALA A 101 15.17 0.84 -6.83
CA ALA A 101 14.36 -0.36 -6.79
C ALA A 101 14.02 -0.88 -8.20
N PHE A 102 13.69 -0.01 -9.16
CA PHE A 102 13.45 -0.41 -10.56
C PHE A 102 14.72 -0.94 -11.20
N THR A 103 15.83 -0.22 -11.05
CA THR A 103 17.12 -0.58 -11.64
C THR A 103 17.61 -1.93 -11.11
N LEU A 104 17.53 -2.17 -9.78
CA LEU A 104 17.85 -3.47 -9.17
C LEU A 104 16.98 -4.61 -9.68
N ASN A 105 15.76 -4.33 -10.13
CA ASN A 105 14.88 -5.31 -10.78
C ASN A 105 15.07 -5.42 -12.30
N GLY A 106 16.08 -4.76 -12.86
CA GLY A 106 16.42 -4.82 -14.29
C GLY A 106 15.47 -4.05 -15.19
N LEU A 107 14.69 -3.09 -14.63
CA LEU A 107 13.79 -2.23 -15.38
C LEU A 107 14.50 -0.93 -15.76
N PHE A 108 14.26 -0.47 -16.99
CA PHE A 108 14.84 0.76 -17.51
C PHE A 108 14.05 1.98 -17.03
N VAL A 109 14.69 2.84 -16.24
CA VAL A 109 14.13 4.15 -15.87
C VAL A 109 14.58 5.17 -16.90
N GLY A 110 13.63 5.58 -17.75
CA GLY A 110 13.90 6.49 -18.87
C GLY A 110 14.05 7.94 -18.43
N SER A 111 13.15 8.42 -17.58
CA SER A 111 13.11 9.84 -17.23
C SER A 111 12.29 10.13 -15.97
N VAL A 112 12.47 11.35 -15.47
CA VAL A 112 11.68 11.96 -14.39
C VAL A 112 10.93 13.17 -14.96
N VAL A 113 9.68 13.36 -14.50
CA VAL A 113 8.84 14.50 -14.87
C VAL A 113 8.49 15.33 -13.66
N LEU A 114 8.90 16.60 -13.66
CA LEU A 114 8.51 17.60 -12.66
C LEU A 114 7.17 18.19 -13.07
N THR A 115 6.09 17.75 -12.43
CA THR A 115 4.74 18.21 -12.77
C THR A 115 4.33 19.47 -12.01
N GLN A 116 3.38 20.23 -12.55
CA GLN A 116 2.94 21.52 -12.02
C GLN A 116 4.14 22.45 -11.72
N PHE A 117 5.12 22.41 -12.59
CA PHE A 117 6.34 23.20 -12.49
C PHE A 117 6.02 24.71 -12.66
N ALA A 118 6.56 25.50 -11.78
CA ALA A 118 6.39 26.96 -11.76
C ALA A 118 7.65 27.66 -11.19
N ASN A 119 8.84 27.16 -11.56
CA ASN A 119 10.14 27.67 -11.11
C ASN A 119 10.33 27.64 -9.58
N GLN A 120 9.74 26.71 -8.87
CA GLN A 120 9.94 26.57 -7.42
C GLN A 120 11.43 26.31 -7.12
N PRO A 121 12.05 27.04 -6.17
CA PRO A 121 13.49 26.94 -5.90
C PRO A 121 13.96 25.52 -5.53
N ALA A 122 13.23 24.81 -4.68
CA ALA A 122 13.57 23.43 -4.32
C ALA A 122 13.44 22.46 -5.51
N ALA A 123 12.43 22.67 -6.39
CA ALA A 123 12.27 21.84 -7.59
C ALA A 123 13.41 22.09 -8.60
N LEU A 124 13.87 23.34 -8.76
CA LEU A 124 15.04 23.68 -9.61
C LEU A 124 16.32 23.04 -9.07
N ALA A 125 16.56 23.11 -7.75
CA ALA A 125 17.71 22.46 -7.12
C ALA A 125 17.65 20.93 -7.28
N TYR A 126 16.45 20.36 -7.13
CA TYR A 126 16.26 18.92 -7.30
C TYR A 126 16.44 18.48 -8.76
N GLU A 127 15.96 19.25 -9.73
CA GLU A 127 16.23 19.01 -11.15
C GLU A 127 17.74 18.97 -11.45
N ALA A 128 18.47 19.97 -10.93
CA ALA A 128 19.94 20.00 -11.10
C ALA A 128 20.61 18.75 -10.50
N LYS A 129 20.16 18.32 -9.31
CA LYS A 129 20.62 17.07 -8.67
C LYS A 129 20.32 15.85 -9.53
N LEU A 130 19.10 15.69 -10.05
CA LEU A 130 18.73 14.55 -10.89
C LEU A 130 19.56 14.52 -12.19
N LYS A 131 19.78 15.67 -12.83
CA LYS A 131 20.63 15.79 -14.02
C LYS A 131 22.09 15.45 -13.72
N SER A 132 22.62 15.83 -12.54
CA SER A 132 23.98 15.46 -12.14
C SER A 132 24.13 13.95 -11.88
N LEU A 133 23.03 13.24 -11.59
CA LEU A 133 22.97 11.78 -11.48
C LEU A 133 22.79 11.08 -12.85
N GLY A 134 22.79 11.84 -13.96
CA GLY A 134 22.65 11.31 -15.31
C GLY A 134 21.21 11.01 -15.73
N LEU A 135 20.22 11.49 -15.00
CA LEU A 135 18.80 11.27 -15.29
C LEU A 135 18.27 12.33 -16.25
N ARG A 136 17.43 11.90 -17.20
CA ARG A 136 16.67 12.83 -18.05
C ARG A 136 15.50 13.40 -17.24
N VAL A 137 15.35 14.72 -17.24
CA VAL A 137 14.32 15.42 -16.48
C VAL A 137 13.54 16.33 -17.41
N TYR A 138 12.22 16.23 -17.38
CA TYR A 138 11.28 17.01 -18.18
C TYR A 138 10.36 17.83 -17.28
N ARG A 139 9.87 18.96 -17.77
CA ARG A 139 8.98 19.88 -17.06
C ARG A 139 7.59 19.87 -17.65
N HIS A 140 6.59 19.63 -16.84
CA HIS A 140 5.18 19.79 -17.17
C HIS A 140 4.57 20.90 -16.31
N TYR A 141 3.95 21.85 -16.95
CA TYR A 141 3.51 23.09 -16.35
C TYR A 141 2.06 23.01 -15.83
N LYS A 142 1.68 23.97 -15.01
CA LYS A 142 0.29 24.11 -14.57
C LYS A 142 -0.53 24.72 -15.70
N ILE A 143 -1.55 24.02 -16.17
CA ILE A 143 -2.46 24.48 -17.21
C ILE A 143 -3.66 25.19 -16.55
N PRO A 144 -3.95 26.45 -16.90
CA PRO A 144 -5.11 27.17 -16.37
C PRO A 144 -6.43 26.46 -16.73
N GLY A 145 -7.36 26.39 -15.76
CA GLY A 145 -8.67 25.76 -15.97
C GLY A 145 -8.66 24.24 -16.04
N TYR A 146 -7.52 23.58 -15.76
CA TYR A 146 -7.47 22.10 -15.63
C TYR A 146 -8.30 21.63 -14.43
N PRO A 147 -9.13 20.59 -14.57
CA PRO A 147 -9.33 19.71 -15.73
C PRO A 147 -10.50 20.11 -16.64
N SER A 148 -11.22 21.20 -16.40
CA SER A 148 -12.51 21.50 -17.03
C SER A 148 -12.40 22.21 -18.38
N ASN A 149 -11.36 23.03 -18.62
CA ASN A 149 -11.18 23.76 -19.88
C ASN A 149 -10.50 22.91 -20.95
N VAL A 150 -11.23 21.87 -21.42
CA VAL A 150 -10.69 20.91 -22.41
C VAL A 150 -10.15 21.59 -23.69
N PRO A 151 -10.78 22.64 -24.29
CA PRO A 151 -10.23 23.31 -25.43
C PRO A 151 -8.84 23.90 -25.21
N LEU A 152 -8.57 24.51 -24.07
CA LEU A 152 -7.26 25.02 -23.71
C LEU A 152 -6.29 23.89 -23.35
N ILE A 153 -6.75 22.88 -22.59
CA ILE A 153 -5.90 21.76 -22.15
C ILE A 153 -5.30 21.05 -23.35
N VAL A 154 -6.12 20.73 -24.37
CA VAL A 154 -5.71 20.02 -25.60
C VAL A 154 -5.41 21.06 -26.69
N SER A 155 -4.45 21.93 -26.43
CA SER A 155 -3.95 22.95 -27.36
C SER A 155 -2.45 23.16 -27.20
N ASP A 156 -1.87 24.01 -28.07
CA ASP A 156 -0.45 24.36 -27.98
C ASP A 156 -0.12 25.18 -26.74
N GLU A 157 -1.08 25.96 -26.20
CA GLU A 157 -0.95 26.70 -24.94
C GLU A 157 -1.24 25.83 -23.71
N GLY A 158 -1.84 24.65 -23.90
CA GLY A 158 -2.11 23.66 -22.86
C GLY A 158 -1.03 22.56 -22.81
N TYR A 159 -1.37 21.38 -23.30
CA TYR A 159 -0.39 20.28 -23.34
C TYR A 159 0.84 20.58 -24.20
N GLY A 160 0.71 21.48 -25.19
CA GLY A 160 1.81 21.86 -26.08
C GLY A 160 2.97 22.56 -25.38
N ILE A 161 2.74 23.25 -24.25
CA ILE A 161 3.82 23.89 -23.48
C ILE A 161 4.63 22.89 -22.64
N ASN A 162 4.09 21.69 -22.38
CA ASN A 162 4.80 20.64 -21.66
C ASN A 162 5.94 20.09 -22.54
N GLU A 163 7.08 19.82 -21.92
CA GLU A 163 8.17 19.20 -22.64
C GLU A 163 7.79 17.78 -23.07
N TYR A 164 8.05 17.43 -24.32
CA TYR A 164 7.85 16.08 -24.82
C TYR A 164 8.88 15.13 -24.21
N ILE A 165 8.39 14.05 -23.59
CA ILE A 165 9.24 13.04 -22.99
C ILE A 165 9.66 12.07 -24.10
N GLU A 166 10.94 12.06 -24.42
CA GLU A 166 11.50 11.10 -25.38
C GLU A 166 11.51 9.70 -24.76
N THR A 167 10.76 8.79 -25.36
CA THR A 167 10.65 7.40 -24.91
C THR A 167 11.06 6.44 -26.02
N SER A 168 11.70 5.34 -25.65
CA SER A 168 12.31 4.39 -26.58
C SER A 168 11.60 3.03 -26.67
N ARG A 169 10.67 2.76 -25.75
CA ARG A 169 10.03 1.44 -25.64
C ARG A 169 8.51 1.51 -25.85
N PRO A 170 7.88 0.40 -26.30
CA PRO A 170 6.45 0.36 -26.58
C PRO A 170 5.56 0.50 -25.33
N LEU A 171 6.00 0.01 -24.18
CA LEU A 171 5.30 0.16 -22.90
C LEU A 171 5.97 1.23 -22.04
N VAL A 172 5.32 2.37 -21.89
CA VAL A 172 5.76 3.47 -21.03
C VAL A 172 4.94 3.45 -19.75
N VAL A 173 5.55 2.99 -18.65
CA VAL A 173 4.91 2.95 -17.34
C VAL A 173 5.12 4.28 -16.64
N VAL A 174 4.04 5.01 -16.38
CA VAL A 174 4.06 6.27 -15.64
C VAL A 174 3.67 6.03 -14.19
N THR A 175 4.63 6.19 -13.29
CA THR A 175 4.45 5.99 -11.85
C THR A 175 4.86 7.22 -11.04
N ALA A 176 4.72 7.18 -9.71
CA ALA A 176 5.02 8.31 -8.84
C ALA A 176 5.22 7.87 -7.37
N PRO A 177 5.92 8.69 -6.55
CA PRO A 177 6.05 8.46 -5.11
C PRO A 177 4.71 8.45 -4.35
N GLY A 178 3.68 9.14 -4.87
CA GLY A 178 2.39 9.20 -4.20
C GLY A 178 1.25 9.73 -5.07
N PRO A 179 0.03 9.83 -4.51
CA PRO A 179 -1.14 10.33 -5.21
C PRO A 179 -1.02 11.83 -5.53
N GLY A 180 -1.72 12.27 -6.58
CA GLY A 180 -1.73 13.67 -6.99
C GLY A 180 -0.44 14.18 -7.65
N SER A 181 0.50 13.29 -7.99
CA SER A 181 1.77 13.64 -8.65
C SER A 181 1.65 13.96 -10.14
N GLY A 182 0.45 13.87 -10.74
CA GLY A 182 0.20 14.24 -12.14
C GLY A 182 0.43 13.14 -13.15
N LYS A 183 0.41 11.86 -12.77
CA LYS A 183 0.59 10.70 -13.68
C LYS A 183 -0.35 10.73 -14.89
N LEU A 184 -1.67 10.84 -14.63
CA LEU A 184 -2.68 10.91 -15.68
C LEU A 184 -2.41 12.09 -16.65
N ALA A 185 -2.19 13.29 -16.11
CA ALA A 185 -1.90 14.47 -16.94
C ALA A 185 -0.60 14.30 -17.77
N THR A 186 0.40 13.60 -17.22
CA THR A 186 1.62 13.25 -17.97
C THR A 186 1.32 12.31 -19.12
N CYS A 187 0.52 11.25 -18.90
CA CYS A 187 0.10 10.35 -19.97
C CYS A 187 -0.66 11.09 -21.08
N LEU A 188 -1.67 11.89 -20.71
CA LEU A 188 -2.50 12.63 -21.66
C LEU A 188 -1.69 13.67 -22.46
N SER A 189 -0.77 14.38 -21.80
CA SER A 189 0.15 15.30 -22.45
C SER A 189 1.04 14.58 -23.47
N GLN A 190 1.53 13.40 -23.13
CA GLN A 190 2.32 12.58 -24.05
C GLN A 190 1.50 12.12 -25.25
N LEU A 191 0.25 11.70 -25.04
CA LEU A 191 -0.64 11.32 -26.15
C LEU A 191 -0.89 12.50 -27.11
N TYR A 192 -1.05 13.72 -26.58
CA TYR A 192 -1.17 14.92 -27.40
C TYR A 192 0.08 15.13 -28.27
N HIS A 193 1.27 15.03 -27.68
CA HIS A 193 2.53 15.16 -28.42
C HIS A 193 2.77 14.03 -29.43
N GLU A 194 2.43 12.78 -29.09
CA GLU A 194 2.53 11.64 -29.99
C GLU A 194 1.64 11.83 -31.22
N GLN A 195 0.36 12.23 -31.00
CA GLN A 195 -0.58 12.50 -32.08
C GLN A 195 -0.09 13.61 -33.01
N LYS A 196 0.47 14.70 -32.46
CA LYS A 196 1.10 15.78 -33.26
C LYS A 196 2.29 15.31 -34.09
N ARG A 197 2.98 14.26 -33.63
CA ARG A 197 4.13 13.64 -34.30
C ARG A 197 3.73 12.51 -35.26
N GLY A 198 2.43 12.20 -35.35
CA GLY A 198 1.92 11.10 -36.18
C GLY A 198 2.23 9.71 -35.61
N VAL A 199 2.60 9.62 -34.34
CA VAL A 199 2.85 8.36 -33.63
C VAL A 199 1.54 7.86 -33.00
N LYS A 200 1.15 6.64 -33.34
CA LYS A 200 0.01 5.99 -32.71
C LYS A 200 0.40 5.53 -31.31
N ALA A 201 -0.33 5.97 -30.33
CA ALA A 201 -0.14 5.58 -28.93
C ALA A 201 -1.50 5.55 -28.19
N GLY A 202 -1.61 4.75 -27.15
CA GLY A 202 -2.80 4.65 -26.32
C GLY A 202 -2.50 4.90 -24.84
N TYR A 203 -3.56 4.96 -24.06
CA TYR A 203 -3.54 5.07 -22.61
C TYR A 203 -4.15 3.83 -21.98
N ALA A 204 -3.63 3.41 -20.86
CA ALA A 204 -4.33 2.52 -19.96
C ALA A 204 -3.99 2.84 -18.49
N LYS A 205 -4.91 2.51 -17.59
CA LYS A 205 -4.71 2.60 -16.15
C LYS A 205 -4.57 1.19 -15.58
N PHE A 206 -3.45 0.93 -14.93
CA PHE A 206 -3.26 -0.33 -14.22
C PHE A 206 -4.03 -0.30 -12.91
N GLU A 207 -4.91 -1.26 -12.72
CA GLU A 207 -5.74 -1.38 -11.53
C GLU A 207 -5.72 -2.80 -10.97
N THR A 208 -5.91 -2.91 -9.66
CA THR A 208 -6.16 -4.17 -8.96
C THR A 208 -7.51 -4.08 -8.25
N PHE A 209 -7.84 -2.92 -7.71
CA PHE A 209 -9.09 -2.63 -7.02
C PHE A 209 -9.75 -1.35 -7.56
N PRO A 210 -11.09 -1.26 -7.48
CA PRO A 210 -12.02 -2.32 -7.12
C PRO A 210 -11.95 -3.47 -8.13
N ILE A 211 -12.33 -4.68 -7.72
CA ILE A 211 -12.39 -5.82 -8.65
C ILE A 211 -13.68 -5.71 -9.46
N TRP A 212 -13.54 -5.57 -10.77
CA TRP A 212 -14.62 -5.17 -11.68
C TRP A 212 -15.78 -6.16 -11.76
N ASN A 213 -15.48 -7.46 -11.78
CA ASN A 213 -16.43 -8.55 -11.96
C ASN A 213 -16.94 -9.17 -10.65
N LEU A 214 -16.65 -8.53 -9.52
CA LEU A 214 -17.28 -8.86 -8.24
C LEU A 214 -18.44 -7.90 -7.96
N SER A 215 -19.41 -8.34 -7.16
CA SER A 215 -20.51 -7.47 -6.68
C SER A 215 -19.96 -6.23 -5.95
N ILE A 216 -20.68 -5.11 -6.06
CA ILE A 216 -20.37 -3.89 -5.33
C ILE A 216 -20.33 -4.11 -3.80
N ASP A 217 -21.14 -5.04 -3.29
CA ASP A 217 -21.21 -5.39 -1.87
C ASP A 217 -20.27 -6.55 -1.49
N HIS A 218 -19.43 -7.00 -2.43
CA HIS A 218 -18.47 -8.05 -2.14
C HIS A 218 -17.43 -7.59 -1.12
N PRO A 219 -17.13 -8.39 -0.05
CA PRO A 219 -16.20 -7.98 1.00
C PRO A 219 -14.85 -7.47 0.50
N VAL A 220 -14.31 -8.05 -0.58
CA VAL A 220 -13.03 -7.61 -1.20
C VAL A 220 -13.13 -6.16 -1.71
N ASN A 221 -14.22 -5.79 -2.39
CA ASN A 221 -14.45 -4.42 -2.85
C ASN A 221 -14.71 -3.47 -1.67
N LEU A 222 -15.47 -3.91 -0.66
CA LEU A 222 -15.71 -3.13 0.56
C LEU A 222 -14.43 -2.92 1.40
N ALA A 223 -13.52 -3.90 1.42
CA ALA A 223 -12.23 -3.75 2.08
C ALA A 223 -11.35 -2.69 1.41
N TYR A 224 -11.44 -2.54 0.08
CA TYR A 224 -10.76 -1.45 -0.62
C TYR A 224 -11.38 -0.08 -0.27
N GLU A 225 -12.71 0.01 -0.24
CA GLU A 225 -13.41 1.23 0.17
C GLU A 225 -13.10 1.62 1.63
N ALA A 226 -12.95 0.63 2.52
CA ALA A 226 -12.48 0.85 3.89
C ALA A 226 -11.01 1.32 3.93
N ALA A 227 -10.16 0.82 3.03
CA ALA A 227 -8.75 1.21 2.94
C ALA A 227 -8.53 2.63 2.41
N THR A 228 -9.52 3.19 1.69
CA THR A 228 -9.51 4.54 1.11
C THR A 228 -10.56 5.46 1.74
N ALA A 229 -10.99 5.14 2.95
CA ALA A 229 -12.03 5.89 3.66
C ALA A 229 -11.69 7.38 3.90
N ASP A 230 -10.40 7.68 4.06
CA ASP A 230 -9.85 9.03 4.19
C ASP A 230 -9.89 9.84 2.89
N LEU A 231 -9.90 9.17 1.74
CA LEU A 231 -9.98 9.77 0.40
C LEU A 231 -11.42 9.97 -0.10
N ASN A 232 -12.42 9.51 0.65
CA ASN A 232 -13.83 9.46 0.26
C ASN A 232 -14.10 8.67 -1.04
N ASP A 233 -13.26 7.69 -1.36
CA ASP A 233 -13.51 6.78 -2.48
C ASP A 233 -14.71 5.89 -2.16
N VAL A 234 -15.67 5.84 -3.08
CA VAL A 234 -16.89 5.02 -2.99
C VAL A 234 -16.98 4.16 -4.23
N ASN A 235 -17.25 2.88 -4.03
CA ASN A 235 -17.53 1.98 -5.15
C ASN A 235 -18.87 2.29 -5.78
N LEU A 236 -18.92 2.34 -7.11
CA LEU A 236 -20.11 2.53 -7.91
C LEU A 236 -20.17 1.48 -9.01
N ILE A 237 -21.37 1.17 -9.47
CA ILE A 237 -21.55 0.51 -10.77
C ILE A 237 -21.20 1.54 -11.84
N ASP A 238 -20.33 1.18 -12.78
CA ASP A 238 -19.94 2.04 -13.89
C ASP A 238 -21.13 2.20 -14.87
N PRO A 239 -21.82 3.37 -14.88
CA PRO A 239 -23.01 3.55 -15.70
C PRO A 239 -22.66 3.61 -17.20
N PHE A 240 -21.48 4.07 -17.54
CA PHE A 240 -21.02 4.15 -18.93
C PHE A 240 -20.72 2.77 -19.49
N HIS A 241 -20.15 1.87 -18.66
CA HIS A 241 -19.88 0.50 -19.08
C HIS A 241 -21.17 -0.29 -19.26
N LEU A 242 -22.10 -0.12 -18.32
CA LEU A 242 -23.44 -0.71 -18.40
C LEU A 242 -24.19 -0.25 -19.65
N GLU A 243 -24.16 1.07 -19.94
CA GLU A 243 -24.82 1.62 -21.14
C GLU A 243 -24.18 1.10 -22.45
N ALA A 244 -22.84 1.05 -22.50
CA ALA A 244 -22.11 0.68 -23.71
C ALA A 244 -22.12 -0.81 -24.03
N TYR A 245 -22.21 -1.68 -23.00
CA TYR A 245 -21.99 -3.13 -23.14
C TYR A 245 -23.06 -4.00 -22.49
N GLY A 246 -23.97 -3.44 -21.68
CA GLY A 246 -24.95 -4.21 -20.91
C GLY A 246 -24.32 -5.03 -19.77
N ILE A 247 -23.09 -4.71 -19.36
CA ILE A 247 -22.32 -5.45 -18.35
C ILE A 247 -22.15 -4.57 -17.11
N GLU A 248 -22.54 -5.08 -15.95
CA GLU A 248 -22.27 -4.43 -14.66
C GLU A 248 -20.81 -4.62 -14.28
N THR A 249 -20.13 -3.50 -13.99
CA THR A 249 -18.76 -3.48 -13.49
C THR A 249 -18.65 -2.50 -12.34
N VAL A 250 -17.81 -2.83 -11.36
CA VAL A 250 -17.58 -1.96 -10.21
C VAL A 250 -16.36 -1.06 -10.50
N ASN A 251 -16.56 0.24 -10.31
CA ASN A 251 -15.48 1.23 -10.41
C ASN A 251 -15.64 2.25 -9.27
N TYR A 252 -14.69 3.19 -9.07
CA TYR A 252 -14.91 4.21 -8.05
C TYR A 252 -15.48 5.51 -8.61
N ASN A 253 -16.15 6.22 -7.69
CA ASN A 253 -16.77 7.50 -7.99
C ASN A 253 -15.84 8.47 -8.73
N ARG A 254 -14.58 8.60 -8.34
CA ARG A 254 -13.63 9.53 -8.98
C ARG A 254 -13.39 9.24 -10.45
N ASP A 255 -13.29 7.97 -10.83
CA ASP A 255 -13.06 7.59 -12.22
C ASP A 255 -14.35 7.75 -13.05
N VAL A 256 -15.50 7.41 -12.46
CA VAL A 256 -16.82 7.60 -13.08
C VAL A 256 -17.10 9.10 -13.30
N GLU A 257 -16.88 9.93 -12.28
CA GLU A 257 -17.10 11.39 -12.36
C GLU A 257 -16.12 12.10 -13.32
N ALA A 258 -14.88 11.60 -13.41
CA ALA A 258 -13.87 12.17 -14.31
C ALA A 258 -14.07 11.77 -15.77
N PHE A 259 -14.73 10.64 -16.03
CA PHE A 259 -14.80 10.06 -17.37
C PHE A 259 -15.37 10.99 -18.46
N PRO A 260 -16.45 11.79 -18.26
CA PRO A 260 -16.93 12.70 -19.30
C PRO A 260 -15.87 13.71 -19.76
N VAL A 261 -15.08 14.22 -18.84
CA VAL A 261 -13.96 15.14 -19.16
C VAL A 261 -12.84 14.41 -19.89
N LEU A 262 -12.49 13.21 -19.43
CA LEU A 262 -11.45 12.39 -20.07
C LEU A 262 -11.86 11.99 -21.49
N LYS A 263 -13.13 11.59 -21.69
CA LYS A 263 -13.70 11.28 -23.01
C LYS A 263 -13.54 12.48 -23.95
N ALA A 264 -13.92 13.69 -23.50
CA ALA A 264 -13.76 14.89 -24.30
C ALA A 264 -12.29 15.23 -24.62
N ILE A 265 -11.35 14.96 -23.71
CA ILE A 265 -9.91 15.08 -23.96
C ILE A 265 -9.47 14.08 -25.05
N PHE A 266 -9.86 12.82 -24.95
CA PHE A 266 -9.54 11.79 -25.96
C PHE A 266 -10.14 12.12 -27.32
N GLU A 267 -11.42 12.54 -27.37
CA GLU A 267 -12.07 12.98 -28.61
C GLU A 267 -11.29 14.10 -29.28
N ARG A 268 -10.77 15.05 -28.49
CA ARG A 268 -9.99 16.15 -29.05
C ARG A 268 -8.57 15.75 -29.49
N ILE A 269 -7.97 14.73 -28.84
CA ILE A 269 -6.66 14.20 -29.25
C ILE A 269 -6.77 13.34 -30.51
N TYR A 270 -7.75 12.43 -30.58
CA TYR A 270 -7.84 11.40 -31.60
C TYR A 270 -8.91 11.65 -32.69
N GLY A 271 -9.81 12.62 -32.48
CA GLY A 271 -11.01 12.83 -33.29
C GLY A 271 -12.22 12.10 -32.72
N GLU A 272 -12.05 10.91 -32.18
CA GLU A 272 -13.06 10.14 -31.43
C GLU A 272 -12.42 9.49 -30.21
N SER A 273 -13.20 9.22 -29.16
CA SER A 273 -12.68 8.53 -27.98
C SER A 273 -12.57 7.02 -28.23
N PRO A 274 -11.39 6.42 -28.03
CA PRO A 274 -11.25 4.97 -28.11
C PRO A 274 -11.87 4.23 -26.90
N TYR A 275 -12.35 4.98 -25.91
CA TYR A 275 -12.93 4.45 -24.67
C TYR A 275 -14.39 4.86 -24.55
N LYS A 276 -15.23 3.89 -24.19
CA LYS A 276 -16.68 4.10 -23.94
C LYS A 276 -17.00 4.26 -22.46
N SER A 277 -16.11 3.82 -21.59
CA SER A 277 -16.29 3.86 -20.12
C SER A 277 -14.96 4.04 -19.39
N PRO A 278 -14.95 4.44 -18.12
CA PRO A 278 -13.76 4.41 -17.29
C PRO A 278 -13.17 2.99 -17.15
N THR A 279 -14.00 1.95 -17.12
CA THR A 279 -13.53 0.56 -17.12
C THR A 279 -12.76 0.21 -18.39
N ASP A 280 -13.15 0.73 -19.56
CA ASP A 280 -12.39 0.53 -20.81
C ASP A 280 -10.98 1.12 -20.76
N MET A 281 -10.77 2.18 -19.98
CA MET A 281 -9.45 2.79 -19.83
C MET A 281 -8.51 1.93 -18.98
N GLY A 282 -9.05 1.02 -18.18
CA GLY A 282 -8.28 0.23 -17.23
C GLY A 282 -7.75 -1.10 -17.78
N VAL A 283 -6.82 -1.67 -17.04
CA VAL A 283 -6.39 -3.08 -17.17
C VAL A 283 -6.46 -3.69 -15.77
N ASN A 284 -7.41 -4.61 -15.55
CA ASN A 284 -7.65 -5.27 -14.27
C ASN A 284 -8.19 -6.69 -14.50
N MET A 285 -7.34 -7.68 -14.28
CA MET A 285 -7.68 -9.09 -14.43
C MET A 285 -7.79 -9.83 -13.08
N ALA A 286 -7.73 -9.09 -11.97
CA ALA A 286 -7.65 -9.67 -10.64
C ALA A 286 -8.85 -10.59 -10.31
N GLY A 287 -10.06 -10.21 -10.70
CA GLY A 287 -11.24 -11.01 -10.41
C GLY A 287 -11.29 -12.37 -11.13
N ASN A 288 -10.53 -12.52 -12.23
CA ASN A 288 -10.44 -13.78 -12.95
C ASN A 288 -9.48 -14.80 -12.27
N CYS A 289 -8.76 -14.35 -11.23
CA CYS A 289 -7.72 -15.13 -10.55
C CYS A 289 -8.13 -15.55 -9.13
N ILE A 290 -9.37 -15.26 -8.72
CA ILE A 290 -9.93 -15.74 -7.46
C ILE A 290 -10.29 -17.22 -7.68
N VAL A 291 -9.64 -18.10 -6.91
CA VAL A 291 -9.82 -19.57 -6.98
C VAL A 291 -10.62 -20.11 -5.80
N ASP A 292 -10.67 -19.38 -4.68
CA ASP A 292 -11.53 -19.68 -3.53
C ASP A 292 -12.09 -18.35 -2.98
N ASP A 293 -13.37 -18.09 -3.30
CA ASP A 293 -14.06 -16.86 -2.93
C ASP A 293 -14.30 -16.77 -1.41
N ASP A 294 -14.58 -17.87 -0.74
CA ASP A 294 -14.83 -17.88 0.70
C ASP A 294 -13.58 -17.50 1.50
N VAL A 295 -12.41 -17.94 1.05
CA VAL A 295 -11.13 -17.54 1.63
C VAL A 295 -10.89 -16.05 1.45
N CYS A 296 -11.15 -15.50 0.26
CA CYS A 296 -11.03 -14.06 0.00
C CYS A 296 -12.04 -13.24 0.82
N ARG A 297 -13.29 -13.69 0.96
CA ARG A 297 -14.33 -13.04 1.80
C ARG A 297 -13.90 -12.96 3.26
N LYS A 298 -13.41 -14.07 3.83
CA LYS A 298 -12.93 -14.09 5.22
C LYS A 298 -11.77 -13.12 5.43
N ALA A 299 -10.78 -13.16 4.55
CA ALA A 299 -9.62 -12.29 4.60
C ALA A 299 -10.02 -10.80 4.48
N ALA A 300 -10.93 -10.48 3.56
CA ALA A 300 -11.43 -9.13 3.38
C ALA A 300 -12.20 -8.61 4.61
N ASN A 301 -13.01 -9.45 5.25
CA ASN A 301 -13.71 -9.10 6.49
C ASN A 301 -12.71 -8.75 7.63
N LEU A 302 -11.65 -9.54 7.78
CA LEU A 302 -10.58 -9.24 8.75
C LEU A 302 -9.86 -7.92 8.41
N GLU A 303 -9.63 -7.64 7.11
CA GLU A 303 -9.03 -6.38 6.66
C GLU A 303 -9.93 -5.18 6.99
N ILE A 304 -11.26 -5.28 6.81
CA ILE A 304 -12.20 -4.20 7.15
C ILE A 304 -12.13 -3.90 8.67
N ILE A 305 -12.12 -4.93 9.52
CA ILE A 305 -11.96 -4.75 10.98
C ILE A 305 -10.62 -4.09 11.30
N ARG A 306 -9.55 -4.49 10.61
CA ARG A 306 -8.23 -3.91 10.81
C ARG A 306 -8.19 -2.43 10.42
N ARG A 307 -8.84 -2.06 9.30
CA ARG A 307 -8.97 -0.65 8.89
C ARG A 307 -9.79 0.16 9.87
N TYR A 308 -10.83 -0.43 10.45
CA TYR A 308 -11.61 0.20 11.51
C TYR A 308 -10.74 0.58 12.72
N TYR A 309 -9.98 -0.37 13.24
CA TYR A 309 -9.07 -0.10 14.37
C TYR A 309 -7.96 0.89 14.01
N GLN A 310 -7.43 0.84 12.80
CA GLN A 310 -6.47 1.82 12.32
C GLN A 310 -7.07 3.23 12.32
N ALA A 311 -8.27 3.41 11.75
CA ALA A 311 -8.96 4.71 11.70
C ALA A 311 -9.27 5.25 13.11
N MET A 312 -9.69 4.39 14.04
CA MET A 312 -9.90 4.78 15.44
C MET A 312 -8.60 5.23 16.12
N CYS A 313 -7.49 4.53 15.87
CA CYS A 313 -6.19 4.90 16.42
C CYS A 313 -5.70 6.23 15.82
N ASP A 314 -5.88 6.46 14.52
CA ASP A 314 -5.48 7.70 13.85
C ASP A 314 -6.33 8.89 14.32
N GLN A 315 -7.64 8.67 14.54
CA GLN A 315 -8.50 9.65 15.19
C GLN A 315 -8.01 9.96 16.62
N ARG A 316 -7.66 8.93 17.39
CA ARG A 316 -7.18 9.09 18.78
C ARG A 316 -5.87 9.86 18.86
N LYS A 317 -4.98 9.68 17.89
CA LYS A 317 -3.71 10.42 17.76
C LYS A 317 -3.90 11.86 17.29
N GLY A 318 -5.04 12.17 16.66
CA GLY A 318 -5.28 13.45 16.01
C GLY A 318 -4.77 13.51 14.56
N ASP A 319 -4.34 12.39 13.99
CA ASP A 319 -3.84 12.29 12.62
C ASP A 319 -4.98 12.32 11.59
N ALA A 320 -6.20 11.90 11.99
CA ALA A 320 -7.40 11.89 11.16
C ALA A 320 -8.64 12.36 11.93
N GLY A 321 -9.66 12.81 11.18
CA GLY A 321 -10.98 13.13 11.73
C GLY A 321 -11.85 11.89 11.95
N ARG A 322 -13.11 12.10 12.38
CA ARG A 322 -14.08 11.04 12.66
C ARG A 322 -14.70 10.39 11.41
N LYS A 323 -14.73 11.08 10.28
CA LYS A 323 -15.39 10.61 9.05
C LYS A 323 -14.92 9.24 8.56
N PRO A 324 -13.60 8.91 8.52
CA PRO A 324 -13.17 7.57 8.13
C PRO A 324 -13.72 6.46 9.03
N VAL A 325 -13.78 6.70 10.35
CA VAL A 325 -14.35 5.74 11.32
C VAL A 325 -15.83 5.49 11.02
N GLU A 326 -16.63 6.55 10.91
CA GLU A 326 -18.07 6.47 10.62
C GLU A 326 -18.36 5.76 9.30
N LYS A 327 -17.52 6.00 8.27
CA LYS A 327 -17.64 5.34 6.98
C LYS A 327 -17.40 3.83 7.12
N ILE A 328 -16.34 3.41 7.80
CA ILE A 328 -16.01 1.99 7.97
C ILE A 328 -17.06 1.30 8.88
N GLU A 329 -17.56 1.96 9.91
CA GLU A 329 -18.68 1.46 10.73
C GLU A 329 -19.92 1.20 9.88
N SER A 330 -20.23 2.09 8.95
CA SER A 330 -21.35 1.91 8.02
C SER A 330 -21.14 0.71 7.09
N LEU A 331 -19.93 0.51 6.57
CA LEU A 331 -19.57 -0.66 5.76
C LEU A 331 -19.68 -1.95 6.54
N MET A 332 -19.16 -1.99 7.78
CA MET A 332 -19.28 -3.16 8.66
C MET A 332 -20.72 -3.51 8.95
N LYS A 333 -21.55 -2.51 9.27
CA LYS A 333 -23.00 -2.71 9.53
C LYS A 333 -23.73 -3.25 8.30
N LYS A 334 -23.47 -2.67 7.11
CA LYS A 334 -24.08 -3.10 5.84
C LYS A 334 -23.72 -4.55 5.51
N SER A 335 -22.50 -4.98 5.82
CA SER A 335 -21.98 -6.31 5.49
C SER A 335 -22.14 -7.35 6.61
N GLY A 336 -22.75 -6.98 7.75
CA GLY A 336 -22.87 -7.87 8.90
C GLY A 336 -21.55 -8.28 9.57
N ILE A 337 -20.49 -7.47 9.39
CA ILE A 337 -19.17 -7.73 9.94
C ILE A 337 -19.14 -7.29 11.40
N ALA A 338 -18.82 -8.22 12.30
CA ALA A 338 -18.69 -7.95 13.74
C ALA A 338 -17.22 -8.01 14.16
N ILE A 339 -16.85 -7.20 15.16
CA ILE A 339 -15.50 -7.22 15.78
C ILE A 339 -15.16 -8.62 16.31
N GLY A 340 -16.16 -9.38 16.77
CA GLY A 340 -16.01 -10.76 17.22
C GLY A 340 -15.50 -11.74 16.15
N ASN A 341 -15.54 -11.38 14.88
CA ASN A 341 -14.91 -12.16 13.81
C ASN A 341 -13.37 -12.19 13.90
N ARG A 342 -12.78 -11.41 14.82
CA ARG A 342 -11.35 -11.37 15.10
C ARG A 342 -11.11 -11.66 16.59
N PRO A 343 -10.96 -12.95 16.99
CA PRO A 343 -10.95 -13.39 18.39
C PRO A 343 -9.84 -12.79 19.24
N VAL A 344 -8.68 -12.48 18.64
CA VAL A 344 -7.54 -11.85 19.34
C VAL A 344 -7.89 -10.54 20.03
N ILE A 345 -8.92 -9.82 19.54
CA ILE A 345 -9.38 -8.57 20.16
C ILE A 345 -9.96 -8.84 21.56
N ALA A 346 -10.87 -9.80 21.64
CA ALA A 346 -11.46 -10.18 22.92
C ALA A 346 -10.40 -10.73 23.87
N ALA A 347 -9.51 -11.61 23.38
CA ALA A 347 -8.46 -12.23 24.19
C ALA A 347 -7.49 -11.22 24.80
N ALA A 348 -7.02 -10.24 24.02
CA ALA A 348 -6.15 -9.19 24.52
C ALA A 348 -6.83 -8.30 25.56
N ASN A 349 -8.10 -7.93 25.32
CA ASN A 349 -8.88 -7.10 26.24
C ASN A 349 -9.21 -7.82 27.56
N ILE A 350 -9.58 -9.10 27.51
CA ILE A 350 -9.78 -9.94 28.70
C ILE A 350 -8.48 -10.00 29.50
N ARG A 351 -7.36 -10.33 28.83
CA ARG A 351 -6.05 -10.43 29.51
C ARG A 351 -5.62 -9.10 30.12
N SER A 352 -5.87 -7.98 29.45
CA SER A 352 -5.63 -6.65 30.02
C SER A 352 -6.46 -6.36 31.25
N SER A 353 -7.73 -6.74 31.24
CA SER A 353 -8.65 -6.57 32.40
C SER A 353 -8.23 -7.42 33.58
N GLU A 354 -7.84 -8.69 33.37
CA GLU A 354 -7.36 -9.61 34.40
C GLU A 354 -6.09 -9.12 35.10
N THR A 355 -5.18 -8.51 34.31
CA THR A 355 -3.84 -8.12 34.82
C THR A 355 -3.75 -6.66 35.25
N GLY A 356 -4.76 -5.85 34.94
CA GLY A 356 -4.80 -4.42 35.23
C GLY A 356 -3.79 -3.59 34.42
N GLY A 357 -3.16 -4.16 33.39
CA GLY A 357 -2.15 -3.52 32.56
C GLY A 357 -2.30 -3.86 31.08
N PRO A 358 -1.44 -3.28 30.20
CA PRO A 358 -1.46 -3.61 28.79
C PRO A 358 -1.24 -5.11 28.54
N ALA A 359 -1.97 -5.64 27.55
CA ALA A 359 -1.87 -7.01 27.08
C ALA A 359 -1.90 -7.05 25.54
N ALA A 360 -1.41 -8.15 24.98
CA ALA A 360 -1.46 -8.43 23.56
C ALA A 360 -1.85 -9.91 23.35
N ALA A 361 -2.44 -10.19 22.18
CA ALA A 361 -2.82 -11.55 21.79
C ALA A 361 -2.47 -11.80 20.32
N ILE A 362 -2.09 -13.03 20.01
CA ILE A 362 -1.81 -13.53 18.66
C ILE A 362 -2.58 -14.83 18.45
N GLU A 363 -3.18 -15.00 17.27
CA GLU A 363 -3.86 -16.22 16.85
C GLU A 363 -2.93 -17.05 15.98
N MET A 364 -2.72 -18.29 16.36
CA MET A 364 -1.90 -19.25 15.65
C MET A 364 -2.69 -19.89 14.50
N GLU A 365 -2.00 -20.54 13.54
CA GLU A 365 -2.66 -21.20 12.39
C GLU A 365 -3.72 -22.24 12.77
N ASP A 366 -3.58 -22.87 13.92
CA ASP A 366 -4.53 -23.87 14.44
C ASP A 366 -5.70 -23.27 15.24
N GLY A 367 -5.79 -21.91 15.30
CA GLY A 367 -6.80 -21.19 16.03
C GLY A 367 -6.49 -21.00 17.54
N THR A 368 -5.35 -21.50 18.03
CA THR A 368 -4.93 -21.26 19.43
C THR A 368 -4.57 -19.80 19.61
N ILE A 369 -5.04 -19.18 20.69
CA ILE A 369 -4.73 -17.78 21.00
C ILE A 369 -3.69 -17.72 22.11
N ILE A 370 -2.54 -17.14 21.81
CA ILE A 370 -1.45 -16.91 22.77
C ILE A 370 -1.49 -15.45 23.23
N THR A 371 -1.35 -15.22 24.53
CA THR A 371 -1.37 -13.87 25.11
C THR A 371 -0.04 -13.51 25.74
N GLY A 372 0.20 -12.20 25.84
CA GLY A 372 1.27 -11.63 26.65
C GLY A 372 0.77 -10.45 27.45
N LYS A 373 1.36 -10.22 28.63
CA LYS A 373 1.07 -9.07 29.50
C LYS A 373 2.34 -8.29 29.76
N THR A 374 2.19 -7.02 30.10
CA THR A 374 3.31 -6.22 30.61
C THR A 374 3.85 -6.81 31.91
N SER A 375 5.15 -6.92 32.00
CA SER A 375 5.92 -7.36 33.18
C SER A 375 6.94 -6.28 33.58
N PRO A 376 7.67 -6.42 34.68
CA PRO A 376 8.76 -5.50 35.01
C PRO A 376 9.89 -5.43 33.98
N LEU A 377 10.05 -6.48 33.14
CA LEU A 377 11.13 -6.59 32.16
C LEU A 377 10.67 -6.32 30.73
N LEU A 378 9.43 -6.72 30.37
CA LEU A 378 8.98 -6.78 29.00
C LEU A 378 7.64 -6.03 28.80
N GLY A 379 7.51 -5.38 27.66
CA GLY A 379 6.22 -4.92 27.16
C GLY A 379 5.32 -6.09 26.78
N ALA A 380 4.00 -5.86 26.77
CA ALA A 380 3.00 -6.89 26.49
C ALA A 380 3.22 -7.59 25.13
N SER A 381 3.54 -6.83 24.10
CA SER A 381 3.79 -7.36 22.76
C SER A 381 5.07 -8.21 22.69
N SER A 382 6.13 -7.80 23.38
CA SER A 382 7.38 -8.57 23.50
C SER A 382 7.16 -9.89 24.22
N ALA A 383 6.41 -9.87 25.34
CA ALA A 383 6.04 -11.09 26.06
C ALA A 383 5.18 -12.04 25.22
N MET A 384 4.20 -11.49 24.49
CA MET A 384 3.34 -12.28 23.58
C MET A 384 4.16 -12.96 22.48
N ILE A 385 5.10 -12.26 21.83
CA ILE A 385 5.95 -12.83 20.78
C ILE A 385 6.80 -13.98 21.32
N LEU A 386 7.44 -13.81 22.48
CA LEU A 386 8.21 -14.91 23.10
C LEU A 386 7.34 -16.11 23.43
N ASN A 387 6.12 -15.89 23.95
CA ASN A 387 5.16 -16.97 24.23
C ASN A 387 4.71 -17.67 22.94
N ALA A 388 4.45 -16.91 21.87
CA ALA A 388 4.11 -17.48 20.57
C ALA A 388 5.25 -18.33 19.99
N LEU A 389 6.49 -17.88 20.08
CA LEU A 389 7.67 -18.63 19.64
C LEU A 389 7.89 -19.89 20.46
N LYS A 390 7.66 -19.85 21.79
CA LYS A 390 7.67 -21.06 22.64
C LYS A 390 6.62 -22.06 22.19
N TYR A 391 5.38 -21.60 21.97
CA TYR A 391 4.29 -22.46 21.49
C TYR A 391 4.67 -23.14 20.17
N LEU A 392 5.16 -22.38 19.17
CA LEU A 392 5.58 -22.91 17.87
C LEU A 392 6.75 -23.89 17.95
N ALA A 393 7.61 -23.76 18.96
CA ALA A 393 8.75 -24.63 19.19
C ALA A 393 8.44 -25.83 20.11
N GLY A 394 7.21 -25.91 20.67
CA GLY A 394 6.84 -26.95 21.64
C GLY A 394 7.60 -26.85 22.97
N ILE A 395 7.94 -25.62 23.39
CA ILE A 395 8.69 -25.34 24.63
C ILE A 395 7.69 -25.02 25.75
N ASP A 396 7.93 -25.58 26.93
CA ASP A 396 7.09 -25.34 28.11
C ASP A 396 7.11 -23.86 28.55
N ASP A 397 5.95 -23.35 28.96
CA ASP A 397 5.77 -21.95 29.34
C ASP A 397 6.63 -21.51 30.54
N SER A 398 7.05 -22.43 31.39
CA SER A 398 7.93 -22.14 32.54
C SER A 398 9.38 -21.83 32.13
N ILE A 399 9.78 -22.20 30.90
CA ILE A 399 11.16 -22.01 30.44
C ILE A 399 11.35 -20.57 29.98
N ASN A 400 12.37 -19.89 30.54
CA ASN A 400 12.79 -18.59 30.08
C ASN A 400 13.75 -18.74 28.88
N LEU A 401 13.34 -18.27 27.70
CA LEU A 401 14.20 -18.26 26.49
C LEU A 401 15.40 -17.33 26.66
N ILE A 402 15.20 -16.25 27.40
CA ILE A 402 16.21 -15.25 27.69
C ILE A 402 16.22 -15.07 29.22
N SER A 403 17.37 -15.22 29.85
CA SER A 403 17.46 -15.05 31.28
C SER A 403 17.33 -13.58 31.69
N PRO A 404 16.78 -13.26 32.89
CA PRO A 404 16.74 -11.90 33.41
C PRO A 404 18.09 -11.22 33.42
N GLU A 405 19.17 -11.95 33.68
CA GLU A 405 20.56 -11.45 33.70
C GLU A 405 21.02 -10.94 32.34
N VAL A 406 20.39 -11.36 31.24
CA VAL A 406 20.64 -10.83 29.88
C VAL A 406 19.75 -9.62 29.60
N ILE A 407 18.52 -9.62 30.10
CA ILE A 407 17.54 -8.55 29.83
C ILE A 407 17.89 -7.27 30.64
N GLU A 408 18.23 -7.40 31.92
CA GLU A 408 18.50 -6.28 32.81
C GLU A 408 19.61 -5.33 32.31
N PRO A 409 20.79 -5.81 31.83
CA PRO A 409 21.81 -4.95 31.23
C PRO A 409 21.34 -4.20 29.98
N VAL A 410 20.46 -4.81 29.17
CA VAL A 410 19.88 -4.14 27.98
C VAL A 410 18.95 -3.01 28.41
N MET A 411 18.13 -3.22 29.46
CA MET A 411 17.28 -2.18 30.05
C MET A 411 18.12 -1.04 30.64
N GLU A 412 19.20 -1.35 31.34
CA GLU A 412 20.13 -0.35 31.88
C GLU A 412 20.77 0.47 30.76
N LEU A 413 21.30 -0.18 29.73
CA LEU A 413 21.85 0.48 28.53
C LEU A 413 20.82 1.45 27.93
N LYS A 414 19.59 0.97 27.72
CA LYS A 414 18.50 1.72 27.12
C LYS A 414 18.16 3.00 27.90
N VAL A 415 18.04 2.90 29.22
CA VAL A 415 17.65 4.03 30.07
C VAL A 415 18.84 4.93 30.39
N LYS A 416 19.95 4.34 30.87
CA LYS A 416 21.06 5.10 31.46
C LYS A 416 21.97 5.74 30.42
N TYR A 417 22.22 5.04 29.30
CA TYR A 417 23.17 5.47 28.30
C TYR A 417 22.53 6.00 27.01
N LEU A 418 21.37 5.44 26.61
CA LEU A 418 20.64 5.88 25.42
C LEU A 418 19.53 6.90 25.70
N GLY A 419 19.28 7.23 27.00
CA GLY A 419 18.36 8.28 27.41
C GLY A 419 16.87 7.95 27.22
N ASN A 420 16.50 6.69 27.06
CA ASN A 420 15.12 6.28 26.92
C ASN A 420 14.40 6.36 28.27
N HIS A 421 13.13 6.80 28.27
CA HIS A 421 12.34 6.87 29.51
C HIS A 421 11.57 5.58 29.84
N ASN A 422 11.41 4.69 28.85
CA ASN A 422 10.74 3.41 29.02
C ASN A 422 11.77 2.29 29.20
N PRO A 423 11.86 1.66 30.38
CA PRO A 423 12.81 0.57 30.61
C PRO A 423 12.40 -0.73 29.89
N LEU A 424 11.10 -0.94 29.63
CA LEU A 424 10.60 -2.18 29.03
C LEU A 424 11.14 -2.37 27.63
N LEU A 425 11.57 -3.58 27.29
CA LEU A 425 12.11 -3.88 25.99
C LEU A 425 11.00 -3.92 24.92
N HIS A 426 11.26 -3.26 23.81
CA HIS A 426 10.47 -3.34 22.57
C HIS A 426 10.69 -4.68 21.85
N ILE A 427 9.87 -4.96 20.86
CA ILE A 427 9.92 -6.23 20.12
C ILE A 427 11.27 -6.42 19.43
N ASP A 428 11.81 -5.39 18.80
CA ASP A 428 13.12 -5.46 18.11
C ASP A 428 14.28 -5.70 19.11
N GLU A 429 14.26 -5.04 20.26
CA GLU A 429 15.26 -5.23 21.32
C GLU A 429 15.22 -6.66 21.87
N ILE A 430 14.03 -7.21 22.12
CA ILE A 430 13.90 -8.58 22.64
C ILE A 430 14.25 -9.63 21.58
N LEU A 431 14.00 -9.37 20.29
CA LEU A 431 14.41 -10.27 19.22
C LEU A 431 15.93 -10.29 19.04
N ILE A 432 16.61 -9.15 19.23
CA ILE A 432 18.07 -9.09 19.28
C ILE A 432 18.59 -9.91 20.47
N ALA A 433 18.02 -9.71 21.66
CA ALA A 433 18.40 -10.48 22.85
C ALA A 433 18.16 -11.98 22.67
N LEU A 434 17.05 -12.39 22.01
CA LEU A 434 16.75 -13.78 21.68
C LEU A 434 17.82 -14.36 20.72
N SER A 435 18.21 -13.60 19.70
CA SER A 435 19.23 -14.04 18.76
C SER A 435 20.60 -14.28 19.42
N ILE A 436 20.95 -13.47 20.41
CA ILE A 436 22.18 -13.64 21.22
C ILE A 436 22.05 -14.88 22.12
N ALA A 437 20.91 -15.02 22.82
CA ALA A 437 20.65 -16.16 23.69
C ALA A 437 20.65 -17.49 22.91
N ALA A 438 20.17 -17.49 21.66
CA ALA A 438 20.15 -18.67 20.78
C ALA A 438 21.54 -19.27 20.50
N VAL A 439 22.62 -18.50 20.68
CA VAL A 439 24.00 -18.99 20.48
C VAL A 439 24.39 -20.05 21.54
N THR A 440 23.83 -19.94 22.76
CA THR A 440 24.24 -20.80 23.90
C THR A 440 23.07 -21.57 24.54
N ASN A 441 21.82 -21.15 24.25
CA ASN A 441 20.62 -21.79 24.80
C ASN A 441 19.86 -22.52 23.68
N PRO A 442 19.82 -23.87 23.69
CA PRO A 442 19.14 -24.66 22.65
C PRO A 442 17.63 -24.38 22.54
N ASP A 443 16.95 -24.01 23.63
CA ASP A 443 15.53 -23.68 23.58
C ASP A 443 15.32 -22.31 22.96
N ALA A 444 16.19 -21.35 23.21
CA ALA A 444 16.18 -20.06 22.51
C ALA A 444 16.43 -20.23 21.00
N GLU A 445 17.34 -21.13 20.60
CA GLU A 445 17.60 -21.45 19.19
C GLU A 445 16.35 -22.07 18.54
N LYS A 446 15.72 -23.07 19.17
CA LYS A 446 14.47 -23.68 18.67
C LYS A 446 13.36 -22.63 18.50
N ALA A 447 13.23 -21.70 19.42
CA ALA A 447 12.26 -20.62 19.36
C ALA A 447 12.59 -19.62 18.23
N TYR A 448 13.87 -19.22 18.12
CA TYR A 448 14.34 -18.24 17.13
C TYR A 448 14.03 -18.68 15.68
N VAL A 449 14.25 -19.94 15.34
CA VAL A 449 14.00 -20.47 13.99
C VAL A 449 12.50 -20.50 13.62
N GLN A 450 11.58 -20.28 14.58
CA GLN A 450 10.14 -20.21 14.32
C GLN A 450 9.69 -18.82 13.83
N LEU A 451 10.52 -17.79 13.88
CA LEU A 451 10.16 -16.41 13.48
C LEU A 451 9.43 -16.30 12.15
N PRO A 452 9.83 -17.01 11.07
CA PRO A 452 9.10 -16.95 9.79
C PRO A 452 7.63 -17.40 9.86
N LYS A 453 7.27 -18.24 10.84
CA LYS A 453 5.89 -18.71 11.02
C LYS A 453 4.94 -17.67 11.63
N LEU A 454 5.45 -16.52 12.03
CA LEU A 454 4.62 -15.41 12.50
C LEU A 454 3.96 -14.63 11.35
N GLU A 455 4.47 -14.77 10.12
CA GLU A 455 3.95 -14.06 8.95
C GLU A 455 2.48 -14.40 8.70
N GLY A 456 1.66 -13.37 8.50
CA GLY A 456 0.23 -13.51 8.23
C GLY A 456 -0.66 -13.71 9.46
N LEU A 457 -0.08 -13.93 10.65
CA LEU A 457 -0.87 -14.14 11.88
C LEU A 457 -1.56 -12.85 12.34
N GLU A 458 -2.75 -13.02 12.96
CA GLU A 458 -3.55 -11.92 13.49
C GLU A 458 -3.11 -11.56 14.91
N VAL A 459 -2.85 -10.27 15.14
CA VAL A 459 -2.39 -9.75 16.44
C VAL A 459 -3.25 -8.56 16.88
N HIS A 460 -3.54 -8.50 18.16
CA HIS A 460 -4.17 -7.33 18.78
C HIS A 460 -3.45 -6.89 20.05
N SER A 461 -3.27 -5.56 20.18
CA SER A 461 -2.78 -4.92 21.40
C SER A 461 -3.88 -4.13 22.09
N SER A 462 -4.02 -4.26 23.40
CA SER A 462 -5.00 -3.48 24.21
C SER A 462 -4.67 -1.99 24.33
N VAL A 463 -3.56 -1.54 23.75
CA VAL A 463 -3.12 -0.13 23.73
C VAL A 463 -2.45 0.21 22.41
N ILE A 464 -2.40 1.51 22.07
CA ILE A 464 -1.61 2.02 20.95
C ILE A 464 -0.12 1.72 21.21
N LEU A 465 0.53 1.08 20.26
CA LEU A 465 1.94 0.72 20.34
C LEU A 465 2.86 1.86 19.86
N SER A 466 4.12 1.78 20.27
CA SER A 466 5.18 2.64 19.75
C SER A 466 5.41 2.42 18.27
N GLN A 467 5.97 3.43 17.59
CA GLN A 467 6.31 3.31 16.16
C GLN A 467 7.36 2.21 15.90
N VAL A 468 8.23 1.92 16.87
CA VAL A 468 9.22 0.85 16.80
C VAL A 468 8.52 -0.51 16.73
N ASP A 469 7.60 -0.77 17.66
CA ASP A 469 6.87 -2.04 17.70
C ASP A 469 5.98 -2.22 16.45
N VAL A 470 5.28 -1.16 16.02
CA VAL A 470 4.46 -1.19 14.79
C VAL A 470 5.31 -1.53 13.55
N LYS A 471 6.51 -0.91 13.43
CA LYS A 471 7.44 -1.19 12.32
C LYS A 471 7.98 -2.62 12.39
N THR A 472 8.26 -3.12 13.59
CA THR A 472 8.77 -4.49 13.78
C THR A 472 7.70 -5.52 13.44
N PHE A 473 6.45 -5.36 13.89
CA PHE A 473 5.34 -6.22 13.48
C PHE A 473 5.15 -6.23 11.96
N LYS A 474 5.24 -5.06 11.32
CA LYS A 474 5.16 -4.96 9.86
C LYS A 474 6.28 -5.74 9.16
N LYS A 475 7.51 -5.68 9.68
CA LYS A 475 8.66 -6.46 9.15
C LYS A 475 8.50 -7.96 9.34
N LEU A 476 7.88 -8.38 10.45
CA LEU A 476 7.52 -9.78 10.71
C LEU A 476 6.33 -10.26 9.87
N GLY A 477 5.70 -9.38 9.08
CA GLY A 477 4.54 -9.73 8.25
C GLY A 477 3.24 -9.97 9.03
N VAL A 478 3.17 -9.56 10.30
CA VAL A 478 2.03 -9.79 11.19
C VAL A 478 0.92 -8.76 10.94
N ASN A 479 -0.33 -9.18 11.04
CA ASN A 479 -1.52 -8.34 10.90
C ASN A 479 -1.92 -7.70 12.23
N LEU A 480 -1.35 -6.55 12.55
CA LEU A 480 -1.56 -5.84 13.82
C LEU A 480 -2.83 -4.99 13.83
N THR A 481 -3.54 -5.01 14.96
CA THR A 481 -4.52 -3.99 15.39
C THR A 481 -4.22 -3.53 16.82
N CYS A 482 -4.69 -2.32 17.17
CA CYS A 482 -4.54 -1.78 18.53
C CYS A 482 -5.86 -1.16 19.00
N GLU A 483 -6.16 -1.27 20.29
CA GLU A 483 -7.19 -0.43 20.91
C GLU A 483 -6.79 1.06 20.82
N PRO A 484 -7.73 1.98 20.59
CA PRO A 484 -7.46 3.42 20.52
C PRO A 484 -7.26 4.02 21.93
N LYS A 485 -6.38 3.41 22.70
CA LYS A 485 -6.07 3.80 24.08
C LYS A 485 -4.58 3.96 24.27
N TYR A 486 -4.15 5.04 24.90
CA TYR A 486 -2.75 5.19 25.31
C TYR A 486 -2.47 4.43 26.60
N GLN A 487 -1.26 3.90 26.73
CA GLN A 487 -0.79 3.22 27.93
C GLN A 487 -0.67 4.16 29.14
N SER A 488 -0.40 5.44 28.89
CA SER A 488 -0.24 6.46 29.93
C SER A 488 -1.02 7.73 29.60
N LYS A 489 -1.26 8.58 30.64
CA LYS A 489 -1.88 9.90 30.46
C LYS A 489 -0.89 11.00 30.09
N LYS A 490 0.39 10.68 29.85
CA LYS A 490 1.41 11.64 29.44
C LYS A 490 1.09 12.14 28.02
N LEU A 491 1.37 13.40 27.71
CA LEU A 491 1.14 13.99 26.40
C LEU A 491 2.19 13.53 25.38
N TYR A 492 3.39 13.21 25.83
CA TYR A 492 4.49 12.72 25.00
C TYR A 492 4.60 11.20 25.14
N HIS A 493 4.37 10.50 24.04
CA HIS A 493 4.37 9.05 23.94
C HIS A 493 5.46 8.62 22.95
N ASN A 494 6.68 8.45 23.46
CA ASN A 494 7.80 7.83 22.74
C ASN A 494 8.13 6.49 23.35
#